data_809acf4ccaf0f8bde6dcb651e21db588
#
_entry.id   809acf4ccaf0f8bde6dcb651e21db588
#
_cell.length_a   1.000
_cell.length_b   1.000
_cell.length_c   1.000
_cell.angle_alpha   90.00
_cell.angle_beta   90.00
_cell.angle_gamma   90.00
#
_symmetry.space_group_name_H-M   'P 1'
#
loop_
_entity.id
_entity.type
_entity.pdbx_description
1 polymer ?
#
loop_
_entity_poly.entity_id
_entity_poly.type
_entity_poly.pdbx_seq_one_letter_code
_entity_poly.pdbx_strand_id
1 'polypeptide(L)'
;MHVYETYCRETFDEKGRLTQIQLDYPADFNFAYDVVDAMARLAPQQKALVWCNSEGQEAQFTFADISRRSSQAAQVFLQAGIRRGDRVMVALKRHYEYWFVTVALHKIGAVLIPMTHMLTQEDILYRLRCAPVQAIVCTPQDQVPARVAGAVAQAGGACKLWTVQQDIPGFSNLT
;
A
#
# COMPACT_ATOMS: atom_id res chain seq x y z
N MET A 1 16.87 -18.09 6.71
CA MET A 1 17.04 -17.70 5.30
C MET A 1 16.38 -16.34 5.15
N HIS A 2 17.15 -15.36 4.75
CA HIS A 2 16.64 -14.01 4.53
C HIS A 2 16.48 -13.81 3.02
N VAL A 3 15.25 -13.58 2.56
CA VAL A 3 14.95 -13.40 1.11
C VAL A 3 15.74 -12.24 0.51
N TYR A 4 16.05 -11.20 1.30
CA TYR A 4 16.83 -10.07 0.81
C TYR A 4 18.25 -10.46 0.35
N GLU A 5 18.85 -11.49 0.96
CA GLU A 5 20.18 -12.00 0.59
C GLU A 5 20.23 -12.52 -0.86
N THR A 6 19.08 -12.87 -1.44
CA THR A 6 18.98 -13.22 -2.85
C THR A 6 19.22 -12.04 -3.78
N TYR A 7 18.89 -10.83 -3.33
CA TYR A 7 18.89 -9.61 -4.13
C TYR A 7 19.87 -8.55 -3.64
N CYS A 8 20.49 -8.78 -2.50
CA CYS A 8 21.36 -7.80 -1.85
C CYS A 8 22.64 -8.48 -1.35
N ARG A 9 23.79 -7.92 -1.76
CA ARG A 9 25.12 -8.31 -1.27
C ARG A 9 25.69 -7.18 -0.43
N GLU A 10 26.01 -7.50 0.81
CA GLU A 10 26.57 -6.57 1.76
C GLU A 10 28.06 -6.84 1.93
N THR A 11 28.87 -5.77 1.95
CA THR A 11 30.31 -5.85 2.24
C THR A 11 30.59 -5.08 3.52
N PHE A 12 31.36 -5.68 4.41
CA PHE A 12 31.72 -5.11 5.70
C PHE A 12 33.24 -4.91 5.79
N ASP A 13 33.69 -3.89 6.53
CA ASP A 13 35.11 -3.69 6.85
C ASP A 13 35.56 -4.62 7.99
N GLU A 14 36.85 -4.58 8.31
CA GLU A 14 37.48 -5.38 9.38
C GLU A 14 36.87 -5.10 10.78
N LYS A 15 36.14 -4.00 10.94
CA LYS A 15 35.46 -3.59 12.18
C LYS A 15 33.97 -3.94 12.16
N GLY A 16 33.50 -4.70 11.15
CA GLY A 16 32.10 -5.09 10.99
C GLY A 16 31.16 -3.95 10.58
N ARG A 17 31.69 -2.84 10.04
CA ARG A 17 30.85 -1.74 9.53
C ARG A 17 30.52 -1.95 8.06
N LEU A 18 29.25 -1.77 7.71
CA LEU A 18 28.78 -1.86 6.33
C LEU A 18 29.48 -0.81 5.46
N THR A 19 30.15 -1.25 4.40
CA THR A 19 30.92 -0.39 3.47
C THR A 19 30.27 -0.30 2.10
N GLN A 20 29.55 -1.35 1.69
CA GLN A 20 28.90 -1.38 0.38
C GLN A 20 27.65 -2.26 0.41
N ILE A 21 26.63 -1.84 -0.32
CA ILE A 21 25.45 -2.64 -0.69
C ILE A 21 25.40 -2.69 -2.21
N GLN A 22 25.37 -3.91 -2.75
CA GLN A 22 25.15 -4.17 -4.16
C GLN A 22 23.80 -4.84 -4.32
N LEU A 23 22.94 -4.25 -5.15
CA LEU A 23 21.64 -4.83 -5.50
C LEU A 23 21.78 -5.60 -6.82
N ASP A 24 21.31 -6.85 -6.82
CA ASP A 24 21.33 -7.76 -7.96
C ASP A 24 19.92 -8.38 -8.10
N TYR A 25 19.09 -7.77 -8.93
CA TYR A 25 17.69 -8.18 -9.11
C TYR A 25 17.32 -8.24 -10.58
N PRO A 26 16.40 -9.14 -10.99
CA PRO A 26 15.95 -9.25 -12.37
C PRO A 26 15.17 -8.01 -12.82
N ALA A 27 15.12 -7.77 -14.11
CA ALA A 27 14.45 -6.60 -14.69
C ALA A 27 12.94 -6.57 -14.42
N ASP A 28 12.33 -7.70 -14.16
CA ASP A 28 10.91 -7.88 -13.82
C ASP A 28 10.65 -8.03 -12.32
N PHE A 29 11.64 -7.71 -11.46
CA PHE A 29 11.51 -7.78 -10.02
C PHE A 29 10.25 -7.05 -9.53
N ASN A 30 9.48 -7.76 -8.69
CA ASN A 30 8.29 -7.21 -8.05
C ASN A 30 8.27 -7.60 -6.56
N PHE A 31 8.42 -6.61 -5.70
CA PHE A 31 8.46 -6.82 -4.25
C PHE A 31 7.32 -7.70 -3.71
N ALA A 32 6.11 -7.56 -4.27
CA ALA A 32 4.98 -8.35 -3.82
C ALA A 32 5.13 -9.85 -4.12
N TYR A 33 5.68 -10.22 -5.27
CA TYR A 33 5.87 -11.61 -5.68
C TYR A 33 7.20 -12.19 -5.21
N ASP A 34 8.27 -11.42 -5.36
CA ASP A 34 9.64 -11.90 -5.14
C ASP A 34 10.04 -11.86 -3.67
N VAL A 35 9.38 -11.02 -2.86
CA VAL A 35 9.62 -10.96 -1.42
C VAL A 35 8.42 -11.46 -0.62
N VAL A 36 7.25 -10.82 -0.72
CA VAL A 36 6.11 -11.13 0.15
C VAL A 36 5.55 -12.52 -0.14
N ASP A 37 5.24 -12.82 -1.40
CA ASP A 37 4.68 -14.13 -1.79
C ASP A 37 5.75 -15.23 -1.70
N ALA A 38 7.03 -14.91 -1.93
CA ALA A 38 8.13 -15.85 -1.69
C ALA A 38 8.20 -16.23 -0.21
N MET A 39 8.15 -15.28 0.71
CA MET A 39 8.11 -15.57 2.15
C MET A 39 6.84 -16.32 2.55
N ALA A 40 5.69 -16.01 1.94
CA ALA A 40 4.45 -16.75 2.18
C ALA A 40 4.55 -18.23 1.77
N ARG A 41 5.37 -18.56 0.76
CA ARG A 41 5.66 -19.96 0.37
C ARG A 41 6.70 -20.63 1.27
N LEU A 42 7.78 -19.92 1.60
CA LEU A 42 8.92 -20.48 2.34
C LEU A 42 8.64 -20.61 3.85
N ALA A 43 7.98 -19.61 4.42
CA ALA A 43 7.70 -19.54 5.86
C ALA A 43 6.30 -18.96 6.12
N PRO A 44 5.21 -19.64 5.71
CA PRO A 44 3.84 -19.10 5.71
C PRO A 44 3.39 -18.59 7.07
N GLN A 45 3.82 -19.24 8.15
CA GLN A 45 3.45 -18.91 9.53
C GLN A 45 4.38 -17.87 10.17
N GLN A 46 5.45 -17.47 9.48
CA GLN A 46 6.34 -16.44 10.01
C GLN A 46 5.58 -15.12 10.12
N LYS A 47 5.72 -14.46 11.27
CA LYS A 47 5.13 -13.16 11.55
C LYS A 47 5.71 -12.11 10.60
N ALA A 48 4.83 -11.43 9.87
CA ALA A 48 5.18 -10.37 8.92
C ALA A 48 4.85 -8.99 9.45
N LEU A 49 3.76 -8.85 10.23
CA LEU A 49 3.29 -7.57 10.75
C LEU A 49 2.71 -7.75 12.15
N VAL A 50 3.07 -6.87 13.05
CA VAL A 50 2.40 -6.64 14.33
C VAL A 50 1.85 -5.22 14.31
N TRP A 51 0.57 -5.08 14.58
CA TRP A 51 -0.11 -3.80 14.65
C TRP A 51 -0.69 -3.60 16.04
N CYS A 52 -0.60 -2.38 16.54
CA CYS A 52 -1.28 -1.96 17.76
C CYS A 52 -1.76 -0.51 17.64
N ASN A 53 -2.77 -0.16 18.40
CA ASN A 53 -3.31 1.19 18.48
C ASN A 53 -3.25 1.78 19.89
N SER A 54 -3.67 3.02 20.04
CA SER A 54 -3.69 3.73 21.33
C SER A 54 -4.75 3.21 22.32
N GLU A 55 -5.67 2.37 21.85
CA GLU A 55 -6.73 1.76 22.65
C GLU A 55 -6.32 0.38 23.19
N GLY A 56 -5.08 -0.06 22.94
CA GLY A 56 -4.56 -1.35 23.36
C GLY A 56 -5.04 -2.53 22.51
N GLN A 57 -5.64 -2.28 21.35
CA GLN A 57 -5.96 -3.35 20.41
C GLN A 57 -4.70 -3.77 19.65
N GLU A 58 -4.55 -5.07 19.43
CA GLU A 58 -3.42 -5.67 18.74
C GLU A 58 -3.91 -6.61 17.64
N ALA A 59 -3.15 -6.67 16.54
CA ALA A 59 -3.33 -7.65 15.48
C ALA A 59 -1.98 -8.15 14.98
N GLN A 60 -1.91 -9.43 14.64
CA GLN A 60 -0.72 -10.05 14.08
C GLN A 60 -1.08 -10.71 12.76
N PHE A 61 -0.21 -10.55 11.78
CA PHE A 61 -0.39 -11.13 10.45
C PHE A 61 0.88 -11.86 10.06
N THR A 62 0.70 -13.05 9.49
CA THR A 62 1.76 -13.85 8.90
C THR A 62 2.02 -13.41 7.45
N PHE A 63 3.12 -13.88 6.84
CA PHE A 63 3.34 -13.67 5.41
C PHE A 63 2.24 -14.30 4.56
N ALA A 64 1.69 -15.45 4.96
CA ALA A 64 0.54 -16.05 4.28
C ALA A 64 -0.70 -15.14 4.34
N ASP A 65 -0.95 -14.45 5.46
CA ASP A 65 -2.05 -13.50 5.59
C ASP A 65 -1.85 -12.28 4.69
N ILE A 66 -0.64 -11.70 4.68
CA ILE A 66 -0.33 -10.54 3.81
C ILE A 66 -0.52 -10.93 2.34
N SER A 67 0.00 -12.08 1.91
CA SER A 67 -0.15 -12.57 0.54
C SER A 67 -1.62 -12.77 0.15
N ARG A 68 -2.41 -13.42 0.99
CA ARG A 68 -3.83 -13.68 0.75
C ARG A 68 -4.65 -12.39 0.70
N ARG A 69 -4.52 -11.53 1.73
CA ARG A 69 -5.29 -10.28 1.84
C ARG A 69 -4.91 -9.28 0.74
N SER A 70 -3.65 -9.20 0.39
CA SER A 70 -3.22 -8.35 -0.74
C SER A 70 -3.71 -8.86 -2.09
N SER A 71 -3.84 -10.19 -2.28
CA SER A 71 -4.44 -10.76 -3.49
C SER A 71 -5.93 -10.45 -3.59
N GLN A 72 -6.65 -10.49 -2.47
CA GLN A 72 -8.06 -10.10 -2.40
C GLN A 72 -8.24 -8.60 -2.76
N ALA A 73 -7.44 -7.72 -2.16
CA ALA A 73 -7.46 -6.28 -2.48
C ALA A 73 -7.08 -6.02 -3.95
N ALA A 74 -6.10 -6.75 -4.49
CA ALA A 74 -5.73 -6.65 -5.91
C ALA A 74 -6.88 -7.00 -6.85
N GLN A 75 -7.67 -8.03 -6.52
CA GLN A 75 -8.87 -8.39 -7.31
C GLN A 75 -9.92 -7.28 -7.29
N VAL A 76 -10.18 -6.66 -6.13
CA VAL A 76 -11.10 -5.52 -6.01
C VAL A 76 -10.65 -4.37 -6.92
N PHE A 77 -9.37 -4.02 -6.90
CA PHE A 77 -8.83 -2.97 -7.78
C PHE A 77 -8.97 -3.34 -9.27
N LEU A 78 -8.65 -4.58 -9.64
CA LEU A 78 -8.77 -5.04 -11.03
C LEU A 78 -10.22 -5.04 -11.52
N GLN A 79 -11.17 -5.49 -10.69
CA GLN A 79 -12.62 -5.47 -10.99
C GLN A 79 -13.12 -4.02 -11.13
N ALA A 80 -12.61 -3.11 -10.34
CA ALA A 80 -12.89 -1.68 -10.47
C ALA A 80 -12.20 -1.02 -11.68
N GLY A 81 -11.40 -1.75 -12.44
CA GLY A 81 -10.76 -1.26 -13.66
C GLY A 81 -9.40 -0.60 -13.45
N ILE A 82 -8.79 -0.72 -12.26
CA ILE A 82 -7.40 -0.27 -12.05
C ILE A 82 -6.45 -1.21 -12.80
N ARG A 83 -5.49 -0.66 -13.50
CA ARG A 83 -4.53 -1.38 -14.35
C ARG A 83 -3.09 -1.00 -14.05
N ARG A 84 -2.16 -1.74 -14.64
CA ARG A 84 -0.73 -1.43 -14.58
C ARG A 84 -0.47 0.01 -15.03
N GLY A 85 0.30 0.75 -14.22
CA GLY A 85 0.64 2.16 -14.46
C GLY A 85 -0.40 3.16 -13.94
N ASP A 86 -1.61 2.72 -13.57
CA ASP A 86 -2.58 3.59 -12.93
C ASP A 86 -2.07 4.09 -11.57
N ARG A 87 -2.38 5.32 -11.25
CA ARG A 87 -1.95 5.96 -10.01
C ARG A 87 -3.05 5.88 -8.97
N VAL A 88 -2.70 5.35 -7.80
CA VAL A 88 -3.60 5.22 -6.66
C VAL A 88 -3.02 5.97 -5.47
N MET A 89 -3.70 6.98 -4.98
CA MET A 89 -3.34 7.68 -3.75
C MET A 89 -3.82 6.88 -2.53
N VAL A 90 -2.98 6.79 -1.51
CA VAL A 90 -3.30 6.04 -0.28
C VAL A 90 -3.01 6.90 0.95
N ALA A 91 -4.08 7.27 1.67
CA ALA A 91 -4.06 8.13 2.85
C ALA A 91 -4.61 7.38 4.08
N LEU A 92 -4.00 6.28 4.48
CA LEU A 92 -4.43 5.45 5.60
C LEU A 92 -3.67 5.80 6.89
N LYS A 93 -4.43 6.24 7.92
CA LYS A 93 -3.90 6.59 9.23
C LYS A 93 -3.70 5.32 10.07
N ARG A 94 -2.48 4.82 10.17
CA ARG A 94 -2.10 3.69 11.03
C ARG A 94 -3.01 2.45 10.93
N HIS A 95 -3.71 2.28 9.81
CA HIS A 95 -4.47 1.08 9.50
C HIS A 95 -3.54 -0.01 8.99
N TYR A 96 -3.70 -1.25 9.46
CA TYR A 96 -2.92 -2.38 8.95
C TYR A 96 -3.26 -2.70 7.49
N GLU A 97 -4.43 -2.31 7.00
CA GLU A 97 -4.86 -2.42 5.60
C GLU A 97 -3.92 -1.66 4.64
N TYR A 98 -3.18 -0.68 5.13
CA TYR A 98 -2.15 0.00 4.33
C TYR A 98 -1.19 -1.00 3.67
N TRP A 99 -0.77 -2.02 4.41
CA TRP A 99 0.15 -3.03 3.90
C TRP A 99 -0.50 -3.94 2.87
N PHE A 100 -1.78 -4.31 3.06
CA PHE A 100 -2.52 -5.11 2.08
C PHE A 100 -2.75 -4.33 0.77
N VAL A 101 -3.12 -3.05 0.89
CA VAL A 101 -3.30 -2.15 -0.25
C VAL A 101 -1.98 -1.94 -1.00
N THR A 102 -0.90 -1.64 -0.28
CA THR A 102 0.42 -1.42 -0.88
C THR A 102 0.90 -2.62 -1.67
N VAL A 103 0.87 -3.81 -1.06
CA VAL A 103 1.27 -5.05 -1.73
C VAL A 103 0.32 -5.39 -2.89
N ALA A 104 -0.99 -5.12 -2.75
CA ALA A 104 -1.95 -5.32 -3.84
C ALA A 104 -1.63 -4.45 -5.06
N LEU A 105 -1.32 -3.17 -4.85
CA LEU A 105 -0.96 -2.25 -5.94
C LEU A 105 0.33 -2.69 -6.62
N HIS A 106 1.34 -3.17 -5.87
CA HIS A 106 2.54 -3.76 -6.45
C HIS A 106 2.21 -4.99 -7.31
N LYS A 107 1.31 -5.90 -6.83
CA LYS A 107 0.90 -7.10 -7.60
C LYS A 107 0.34 -6.75 -8.97
N ILE A 108 -0.49 -5.73 -9.05
CA ILE A 108 -1.12 -5.31 -10.33
C ILE A 108 -0.26 -4.32 -11.13
N GLY A 109 0.90 -3.92 -10.61
CA GLY A 109 1.79 -2.96 -11.26
C GLY A 109 1.26 -1.53 -11.28
N ALA A 110 0.33 -1.19 -10.38
CA ALA A 110 -0.15 0.17 -10.20
C ALA A 110 0.86 1.02 -9.42
N VAL A 111 0.81 2.32 -9.62
CA VAL A 111 1.69 3.29 -8.95
C VAL A 111 1.04 3.74 -7.65
N LEU A 112 1.64 3.37 -6.53
CA LEU A 112 1.24 3.85 -5.21
C LEU A 112 1.73 5.29 -5.01
N ILE A 113 0.83 6.21 -4.64
CA ILE A 113 1.16 7.56 -4.17
C ILE A 113 0.78 7.65 -2.69
N PRO A 114 1.74 7.47 -1.76
CA PRO A 114 1.44 7.57 -0.33
C PRO A 114 1.15 9.02 0.04
N MET A 115 0.11 9.21 0.87
CA MET A 115 -0.27 10.51 1.40
C MET A 115 -0.47 10.45 2.92
N THR A 116 -0.22 11.57 3.58
CA THR A 116 -0.66 11.73 4.97
C THR A 116 -2.16 12.06 5.02
N HIS A 117 -2.84 11.55 6.04
CA HIS A 117 -4.23 11.88 6.35
C HIS A 117 -4.44 13.34 6.81
N MET A 118 -3.35 14.07 7.08
CA MET A 118 -3.39 15.47 7.51
C MET A 118 -3.50 16.49 6.37
N LEU A 119 -3.45 16.04 5.11
CA LEU A 119 -3.58 16.93 3.95
C LEU A 119 -4.91 17.68 3.98
N THR A 120 -4.86 18.96 3.62
CA THR A 120 -6.04 19.77 3.36
C THR A 120 -6.68 19.38 2.04
N GLN A 121 -7.91 19.83 1.79
CA GLN A 121 -8.57 19.65 0.50
C GLN A 121 -7.78 20.29 -0.64
N GLU A 122 -7.16 21.44 -0.42
CA GLU A 122 -6.33 22.15 -1.39
C GLU A 122 -5.05 21.37 -1.74
N ASP A 123 -4.41 20.76 -0.73
CA ASP A 123 -3.25 19.91 -0.94
C ASP A 123 -3.56 18.66 -1.80
N ILE A 124 -4.72 18.07 -1.57
CA ILE A 124 -5.20 16.92 -2.36
C ILE A 124 -5.50 17.38 -3.79
N LEU A 125 -6.24 18.49 -3.94
CA LEU A 125 -6.58 19.07 -5.24
C LEU A 125 -5.32 19.41 -6.06
N TYR A 126 -4.32 20.00 -5.43
CA TYR A 126 -3.03 20.27 -6.09
C TYR A 126 -2.42 18.99 -6.67
N ARG A 127 -2.38 17.90 -5.89
CA ARG A 127 -1.83 16.62 -6.36
C ARG A 127 -2.62 15.98 -7.49
N LEU A 128 -3.95 16.10 -7.44
CA LEU A 128 -4.83 15.63 -8.51
C LEU A 128 -4.59 16.37 -9.82
N ARG A 129 -4.20 17.65 -9.75
CA ARG A 129 -3.86 18.47 -10.93
C ARG A 129 -2.46 18.16 -11.47
N CYS A 130 -1.54 17.74 -10.59
CA CYS A 130 -0.17 17.39 -11.00
C CYS A 130 -0.06 16.03 -11.71
N ALA A 131 -0.96 15.08 -11.42
CA ALA A 131 -0.92 13.75 -11.99
C ALA A 131 -2.33 13.18 -12.19
N PRO A 132 -2.57 12.44 -13.29
CA PRO A 132 -3.83 11.71 -13.46
C PRO A 132 -3.91 10.59 -12.42
N VAL A 133 -4.80 10.72 -11.45
CA VAL A 133 -5.07 9.76 -10.37
C VAL A 133 -6.37 9.04 -10.67
N GLN A 134 -6.34 7.71 -10.70
CA GLN A 134 -7.49 6.89 -11.01
C GLN A 134 -8.30 6.50 -9.77
N ALA A 135 -7.63 6.48 -8.60
CA ALA A 135 -8.28 6.08 -7.37
C ALA A 135 -7.63 6.69 -6.12
N ILE A 136 -8.43 6.77 -5.05
CA ILE A 136 -7.96 7.19 -3.73
C ILE A 136 -8.50 6.20 -2.69
N VAL A 137 -7.62 5.69 -1.84
CA VAL A 137 -7.96 4.90 -0.65
C VAL A 137 -7.63 5.75 0.57
N CYS A 138 -8.61 6.03 1.42
CA CYS A 138 -8.37 6.88 2.59
C CYS A 138 -8.96 6.31 3.88
N THR A 139 -8.44 6.82 5.01
CA THR A 139 -9.00 6.55 6.34
C THR A 139 -10.43 7.11 6.41
N PRO A 140 -11.37 6.43 7.10
CA PRO A 140 -12.73 6.93 7.30
C PRO A 140 -12.85 8.05 8.34
N GLN A 141 -11.76 8.32 9.10
CA GLN A 141 -11.76 9.28 10.20
C GLN A 141 -11.32 10.69 9.79
N ASP A 142 -11.38 11.63 10.74
CA ASP A 142 -10.76 12.96 10.70
C ASP A 142 -11.18 13.84 9.51
N GLN A 143 -12.42 13.71 9.03
CA GLN A 143 -12.95 14.45 7.86
C GLN A 143 -12.16 14.16 6.55
N VAL A 144 -11.31 13.14 6.53
CA VAL A 144 -10.51 12.80 5.34
C VAL A 144 -11.41 12.47 4.14
N PRO A 145 -12.49 11.66 4.27
CA PRO A 145 -13.37 11.39 3.15
C PRO A 145 -14.01 12.67 2.56
N ALA A 146 -14.44 13.60 3.40
CA ALA A 146 -15.04 14.84 2.95
C ALA A 146 -14.05 15.71 2.16
N ARG A 147 -12.80 15.84 2.66
CA ARG A 147 -11.73 16.56 1.95
C ARG A 147 -11.36 15.91 0.63
N VAL A 148 -11.30 14.56 0.60
CA VAL A 148 -11.03 13.80 -0.63
C VAL A 148 -12.15 14.01 -1.65
N ALA A 149 -13.41 13.84 -1.26
CA ALA A 149 -14.56 14.02 -2.14
C ALA A 149 -14.64 15.46 -2.69
N GLY A 150 -14.41 16.46 -1.83
CA GLY A 150 -14.38 17.86 -2.24
C GLY A 150 -13.27 18.17 -3.24
N ALA A 151 -12.05 17.64 -3.02
CA ALA A 151 -10.94 17.83 -3.95
C ALA A 151 -11.20 17.15 -5.31
N VAL A 152 -11.74 15.95 -5.31
CA VAL A 152 -12.08 15.21 -6.55
C VAL A 152 -13.16 15.94 -7.34
N ALA A 153 -14.21 16.42 -6.67
CA ALA A 153 -15.27 17.21 -7.31
C ALA A 153 -14.72 18.51 -7.97
N GLN A 154 -13.83 19.21 -7.28
CA GLN A 154 -13.18 20.41 -7.80
C GLN A 154 -12.17 20.15 -8.93
N ALA A 155 -11.58 18.96 -8.94
CA ALA A 155 -10.69 18.55 -10.02
C ALA A 155 -11.44 18.16 -11.30
N GLY A 156 -12.77 18.04 -11.25
CA GLY A 156 -13.59 17.56 -12.39
C GLY A 156 -13.31 16.11 -12.77
N GLY A 157 -12.68 15.34 -11.86
CA GLY A 157 -12.21 14.00 -12.13
C GLY A 157 -13.17 12.90 -11.68
N ALA A 158 -13.04 11.74 -12.31
CA ALA A 158 -13.79 10.52 -11.99
C ALA A 158 -12.89 9.54 -11.23
N CYS A 159 -12.34 9.92 -10.08
CA CYS A 159 -11.59 9.03 -9.21
C CYS A 159 -12.51 8.02 -8.54
N LYS A 160 -12.08 6.75 -8.46
CA LYS A 160 -12.71 5.76 -7.62
C LYS A 160 -12.28 5.98 -6.17
N LEU A 161 -13.23 5.92 -5.24
CA LEU A 161 -12.99 6.26 -3.84
C LEU A 161 -13.25 5.05 -2.95
N TRP A 162 -12.28 4.73 -2.09
CA TRP A 162 -12.38 3.68 -1.09
C TRP A 162 -12.04 4.16 0.31
N THR A 163 -12.73 3.57 1.27
CA THR A 163 -12.35 3.59 2.69
C THR A 163 -12.03 2.17 3.15
N VAL A 164 -11.56 2.03 4.36
CA VAL A 164 -11.34 0.76 5.07
C VAL A 164 -12.18 0.73 6.34
N GLN A 165 -12.61 -0.46 6.78
CA GLN A 165 -13.30 -0.72 8.05
C GLN A 165 -14.67 -0.05 8.25
N GLN A 166 -14.99 1.04 7.58
CA GLN A 166 -16.26 1.75 7.74
C GLN A 166 -16.85 2.13 6.39
N ASP A 167 -18.16 2.04 6.30
CA ASP A 167 -18.91 2.50 5.14
C ASP A 167 -19.11 4.01 5.19
N ILE A 168 -18.68 4.69 4.16
CA ILE A 168 -18.82 6.15 4.00
C ILE A 168 -19.63 6.41 2.72
N PRO A 169 -20.68 7.25 2.74
CA PRO A 169 -21.44 7.59 1.55
C PRO A 169 -20.55 8.10 0.42
N GLY A 170 -20.69 7.54 -0.77
CA GLY A 170 -19.89 7.88 -1.95
C GLY A 170 -18.54 7.17 -2.04
N PHE A 171 -18.20 6.32 -1.07
CA PHE A 171 -17.00 5.48 -1.07
C PHE A 171 -17.37 3.99 -1.04
N SER A 172 -16.59 3.16 -1.69
CA SER A 172 -16.65 1.72 -1.50
C SER A 172 -15.81 1.31 -0.29
N ASN A 173 -16.22 0.29 0.44
CA ASN A 173 -15.44 -0.28 1.52
C ASN A 173 -14.52 -1.38 0.97
N LEU A 174 -13.25 -1.33 1.32
CA LEU A 174 -12.23 -2.27 0.84
C LEU A 174 -12.07 -3.50 1.76
N THR A 175 -12.68 -3.51 2.96
CA THR A 175 -12.62 -4.60 3.94
C THR A 175 -13.92 -5.36 4.07
#